data_95c5c7cddec9318dc20c0a4c98bea9a3
#
_entry.id   95c5c7cddec9318dc20c0a4c98bea9a3
#
_cell.length_a   1.000
_cell.length_b   1.000
_cell.length_c   1.000
_cell.angle_alpha   90.00
_cell.angle_beta   90.00
_cell.angle_gamma   90.00
#
_symmetry.space_group_name_H-M   'P 1'
#
loop_
_entity.id
_entity.type
_entity.pdbx_description
1 polymer ?
#
loop_
_entity_poly.entity_id
_entity_poly.type
_entity_poly.pdbx_seq_one_letter_code
_entity_poly.pdbx_strand_id
1 'polypeptide(L)'
;MNFSREFQLNMQNAIVFTHNLLAENFAKTAHGLLRGTDRYNVVAVIDSLNYGKDAGEVLDGKKINIPVYKSVTDFIDASDINAELCIVGVAFPGGILPKNCREELIEAIKCELSIVSGLHHYLSEDSEFVALANQHNVKLIDIRKPKPVSDLQFWSGKILDINIPIIAVLGTDCAVGKRTTARLILENCKKEKINAELIYTGQTGWMQGYQHGFIFDATPNDFVSGELERAILECVDQSNPELILLEGQSSLRNPSGPGGSEFILSGNAKSVIIVHPIARKYFVDLEEFEYEIPDLIDEIKLIESYGANVIGVGINEENATEDELIKFKNKYSQLLKIPVVLPLTDGVVEICLLYTSPSPRDQ
;
A
#
# COMPACT_ATOMS: atom_id res chain seq x y z
N MET A 1 -17.42 -23.98 7.67
CA MET A 1 -18.10 -23.72 6.39
C MET A 1 -17.29 -22.69 5.64
N ASN A 2 -16.86 -23.01 4.41
CA ASN A 2 -15.83 -22.27 3.66
C ASN A 2 -16.34 -20.94 3.11
N PHE A 3 -16.28 -19.87 3.88
CA PHE A 3 -16.53 -18.49 3.40
C PHE A 3 -15.47 -18.01 2.38
N SER A 4 -14.28 -18.62 2.37
CA SER A 4 -13.17 -18.22 1.48
C SER A 4 -13.31 -18.68 0.02
N ARG A 5 -14.18 -19.65 -0.29
CA ARG A 5 -14.38 -20.15 -1.67
C ARG A 5 -15.48 -19.41 -2.45
N GLU A 6 -16.49 -18.88 -1.79
CA GLU A 6 -17.57 -18.15 -2.49
C GLU A 6 -17.17 -16.72 -2.89
N PHE A 7 -16.28 -16.07 -2.14
CA PHE A 7 -15.75 -14.74 -2.50
C PHE A 7 -14.78 -14.79 -3.68
N GLN A 8 -14.04 -15.89 -3.88
CA GLN A 8 -13.14 -16.07 -5.04
C GLN A 8 -13.88 -16.26 -6.38
N LEU A 9 -15.16 -16.65 -6.36
CA LEU A 9 -15.94 -16.90 -7.57
C LEU A 9 -16.39 -15.63 -8.32
N ASN A 10 -16.15 -14.42 -7.77
CA ASN A 10 -16.55 -13.14 -8.38
C ASN A 10 -15.39 -12.16 -8.59
N MET A 11 -14.12 -12.54 -8.32
CA MET A 11 -12.98 -11.67 -8.61
C MET A 11 -12.66 -11.70 -10.10
N GLN A 12 -12.49 -10.51 -10.70
CA GLN A 12 -12.09 -10.39 -12.09
C GLN A 12 -10.64 -10.87 -12.29
N ASN A 13 -10.42 -11.64 -13.35
CA ASN A 13 -9.07 -12.04 -13.73
C ASN A 13 -8.29 -10.84 -14.26
N ALA A 14 -7.11 -10.65 -13.75
CA ALA A 14 -6.25 -9.53 -14.10
C ALA A 14 -4.83 -9.98 -14.45
N ILE A 15 -4.27 -9.39 -15.49
CA ILE A 15 -2.82 -9.41 -15.72
C ILE A 15 -2.21 -8.14 -15.13
N VAL A 16 -0.97 -8.24 -14.66
CA VAL A 16 -0.22 -7.11 -14.09
C VAL A 16 0.92 -6.73 -15.02
N PHE A 17 0.86 -5.52 -15.55
CA PHE A 17 1.86 -4.96 -16.44
C PHE A 17 3.01 -4.30 -15.65
N THR A 18 4.26 -4.73 -15.87
CA THR A 18 5.44 -4.24 -15.15
C THR A 18 6.53 -3.62 -16.02
N HIS A 19 6.39 -3.70 -17.33
CA HIS A 19 7.33 -3.07 -18.28
C HIS A 19 8.80 -3.36 -17.97
N ASN A 20 9.17 -4.63 -17.77
CA ASN A 20 10.52 -5.08 -17.45
C ASN A 20 11.10 -4.57 -16.10
N LEU A 21 10.24 -4.07 -15.22
CA LEU A 21 10.62 -3.54 -13.91
C LEU A 21 10.15 -4.42 -12.75
N LEU A 22 9.73 -5.68 -13.03
CA LEU A 22 9.17 -6.56 -11.99
C LEU A 22 10.10 -6.71 -10.77
N ALA A 23 11.41 -6.77 -10.99
CA ALA A 23 12.40 -6.90 -9.91
C ALA A 23 12.76 -5.56 -9.25
N GLU A 24 12.28 -4.42 -9.78
CA GLU A 24 12.70 -3.08 -9.38
C GLU A 24 11.71 -2.44 -8.41
N ASN A 25 12.18 -1.49 -7.61
CA ASN A 25 11.35 -0.72 -6.66
C ASN A 25 10.22 0.07 -7.33
N PHE A 26 10.34 0.35 -8.63
CA PHE A 26 9.27 0.98 -9.41
C PHE A 26 8.01 0.10 -9.56
N ALA A 27 8.13 -1.23 -9.42
CA ALA A 27 7.01 -2.16 -9.48
C ALA A 27 6.31 -2.39 -8.13
N LYS A 28 6.43 -1.47 -7.17
CA LYS A 28 5.82 -1.60 -5.83
C LYS A 28 4.32 -1.89 -5.82
N THR A 29 3.58 -1.45 -6.85
CA THR A 29 2.16 -1.79 -7.00
C THR A 29 2.00 -3.27 -7.38
N ALA A 30 2.77 -3.75 -8.38
CA ALA A 30 2.80 -5.18 -8.73
C ALA A 30 3.22 -6.03 -7.52
N HIS A 31 4.28 -5.64 -6.81
CA HIS A 31 4.73 -6.34 -5.59
C HIS A 31 3.62 -6.46 -4.54
N GLY A 32 2.85 -5.38 -4.34
CA GLY A 32 1.71 -5.39 -3.43
C GLY A 32 0.63 -6.39 -3.86
N LEU A 33 0.27 -6.43 -5.14
CA LEU A 33 -0.74 -7.33 -5.69
C LEU A 33 -0.29 -8.79 -5.67
N LEU A 34 0.97 -9.07 -6.01
CA LEU A 34 1.55 -10.41 -6.00
C LEU A 34 1.64 -11.01 -4.58
N ARG A 35 1.86 -10.17 -3.56
CA ARG A 35 1.81 -10.56 -2.15
C ARG A 35 0.39 -10.73 -1.62
N GLY A 36 -0.62 -10.38 -2.43
CA GLY A 36 -2.03 -10.65 -2.22
C GLY A 36 -2.94 -9.47 -2.43
N THR A 37 -4.12 -9.77 -2.98
CA THR A 37 -5.23 -8.83 -3.19
C THR A 37 -6.54 -9.59 -3.03
N ASP A 38 -7.53 -8.94 -2.43
CA ASP A 38 -8.89 -9.45 -2.29
C ASP A 38 -9.82 -8.90 -3.40
N ARG A 39 -9.29 -8.02 -4.29
CA ARG A 39 -10.04 -7.39 -5.38
C ARG A 39 -9.93 -8.13 -6.71
N TYR A 40 -8.76 -8.72 -7.00
CA TYR A 40 -8.44 -9.31 -8.29
C TYR A 40 -7.90 -10.72 -8.16
N ASN A 41 -8.21 -11.56 -9.13
CA ASN A 41 -7.49 -12.80 -9.36
C ASN A 41 -6.33 -12.51 -10.32
N VAL A 42 -5.12 -12.32 -9.80
CA VAL A 42 -3.92 -12.06 -10.62
C VAL A 42 -3.51 -13.39 -11.27
N VAL A 43 -3.66 -13.47 -12.59
CA VAL A 43 -3.42 -14.70 -13.36
C VAL A 43 -2.08 -14.71 -14.08
N ALA A 44 -1.48 -13.55 -14.34
CA ALA A 44 -0.18 -13.44 -14.98
C ALA A 44 0.46 -12.06 -14.72
N VAL A 45 1.78 -11.99 -14.97
CA VAL A 45 2.54 -10.74 -15.07
C VAL A 45 3.05 -10.58 -16.50
N ILE A 46 3.04 -9.36 -17.02
CA ILE A 46 3.63 -9.01 -18.33
C ILE A 46 4.97 -8.31 -18.10
N ASP A 47 6.05 -9.04 -18.40
CA ASP A 47 7.44 -8.59 -18.20
C ASP A 47 8.38 -9.41 -19.09
N SER A 48 8.90 -8.81 -20.16
CA SER A 48 9.68 -9.54 -21.16
C SER A 48 11.06 -9.98 -20.65
N LEU A 49 11.67 -9.27 -19.68
CA LEU A 49 12.95 -9.65 -19.08
C LEU A 49 12.85 -10.89 -18.19
N ASN A 50 11.69 -11.10 -17.60
CA ASN A 50 11.45 -12.21 -16.68
C ASN A 50 10.56 -13.31 -17.29
N TYR A 51 10.36 -13.28 -18.60
CA TYR A 51 9.55 -14.26 -19.34
C TYR A 51 9.87 -15.72 -18.96
N GLY A 52 8.83 -16.51 -18.77
CA GLY A 52 8.94 -17.95 -18.43
C GLY A 52 9.27 -18.25 -16.99
N LYS A 53 9.48 -17.25 -16.13
CA LYS A 53 9.66 -17.42 -14.68
C LYS A 53 8.33 -17.38 -13.94
N ASP A 54 8.36 -17.71 -12.66
CA ASP A 54 7.28 -17.43 -11.72
C ASP A 54 7.48 -16.03 -11.12
N ALA A 55 6.42 -15.23 -11.03
CA ALA A 55 6.50 -13.86 -10.54
C ALA A 55 6.96 -13.78 -9.07
N GLY A 56 6.58 -14.75 -8.23
CA GLY A 56 7.01 -14.81 -6.85
C GLY A 56 8.48 -15.22 -6.71
N GLU A 57 8.99 -16.08 -7.61
CA GLU A 57 10.43 -16.39 -7.65
C GLU A 57 11.27 -15.14 -7.99
N VAL A 58 10.77 -14.30 -8.91
CA VAL A 58 11.45 -13.04 -9.26
C VAL A 58 11.42 -12.06 -8.10
N LEU A 59 10.29 -11.96 -7.38
CA LEU A 59 10.08 -10.97 -6.34
C LEU A 59 10.73 -11.35 -4.99
N ASP A 60 10.43 -12.56 -4.51
CA ASP A 60 10.74 -12.97 -3.13
C ASP A 60 11.46 -14.34 -3.08
N GLY A 61 11.89 -14.88 -4.23
CA GLY A 61 12.57 -16.18 -4.34
C GLY A 61 11.66 -17.39 -4.05
N LYS A 62 10.34 -17.21 -4.01
CA LYS A 62 9.35 -18.25 -3.67
C LYS A 62 8.26 -18.32 -4.74
N LYS A 63 7.95 -19.54 -5.19
CA LYS A 63 6.86 -19.76 -6.15
C LYS A 63 5.50 -19.38 -5.57
N ILE A 64 4.72 -18.64 -6.37
CA ILE A 64 3.32 -18.31 -6.09
C ILE A 64 2.39 -18.81 -7.20
N ASN A 65 2.92 -19.50 -8.23
CA ASN A 65 2.22 -20.02 -9.39
C ASN A 65 1.54 -18.95 -10.25
N ILE A 66 2.17 -17.78 -10.37
CA ILE A 66 1.77 -16.72 -11.29
C ILE A 66 2.85 -16.63 -12.38
N PRO A 67 2.55 -17.06 -13.62
CA PRO A 67 3.51 -17.07 -14.71
C PRO A 67 3.80 -15.64 -15.23
N VAL A 68 5.01 -15.45 -15.76
CA VAL A 68 5.42 -14.21 -16.41
C VAL A 68 5.46 -14.42 -17.93
N TYR A 69 4.71 -13.59 -18.66
CA TYR A 69 4.65 -13.55 -20.12
C TYR A 69 5.42 -12.34 -20.67
N LYS A 70 5.86 -12.44 -21.94
CA LYS A 70 6.66 -11.38 -22.57
C LYS A 70 5.81 -10.18 -23.04
N SER A 71 4.54 -10.44 -23.42
CA SER A 71 3.59 -9.43 -23.89
C SER A 71 2.15 -9.85 -23.58
N VAL A 72 1.20 -8.93 -23.74
CA VAL A 72 -0.23 -9.24 -23.62
C VAL A 72 -0.67 -10.26 -24.66
N THR A 73 -0.25 -10.10 -25.91
CA THR A 73 -0.56 -11.04 -27.00
C THR A 73 -0.02 -12.44 -26.69
N ASP A 74 1.22 -12.53 -26.18
CA ASP A 74 1.80 -13.82 -25.76
C ASP A 74 0.98 -14.53 -24.66
N PHE A 75 0.43 -13.78 -23.71
CA PHE A 75 -0.48 -14.31 -22.71
C PHE A 75 -1.79 -14.81 -23.34
N ILE A 76 -2.42 -14.01 -24.21
CA ILE A 76 -3.68 -14.37 -24.86
C ILE A 76 -3.53 -15.62 -25.74
N ASP A 77 -2.41 -15.73 -26.47
CA ASP A 77 -2.15 -16.86 -27.38
C ASP A 77 -1.78 -18.18 -26.64
N ALA A 78 -1.14 -18.06 -25.46
CA ALA A 78 -0.59 -19.20 -24.74
C ALA A 78 -1.43 -19.68 -23.54
N SER A 79 -2.38 -18.88 -23.06
CA SER A 79 -3.16 -19.16 -21.85
C SER A 79 -4.63 -19.46 -22.19
N ASP A 80 -5.17 -20.50 -21.56
CA ASP A 80 -6.62 -20.79 -21.58
C ASP A 80 -7.41 -19.90 -20.62
N ILE A 81 -6.73 -19.06 -19.82
CA ILE A 81 -7.37 -18.18 -18.83
C ILE A 81 -7.76 -16.87 -19.49
N ASN A 82 -9.05 -16.55 -19.46
CA ASN A 82 -9.53 -15.25 -19.91
C ASN A 82 -9.26 -14.19 -18.84
N ALA A 83 -8.46 -13.16 -19.16
CA ALA A 83 -8.30 -11.96 -18.35
C ALA A 83 -9.28 -10.88 -18.81
N GLU A 84 -9.75 -10.07 -17.87
CA GLU A 84 -10.67 -8.95 -18.10
C GLU A 84 -9.98 -7.59 -17.92
N LEU A 85 -8.87 -7.59 -17.17
CA LEU A 85 -8.18 -6.39 -16.74
C LEU A 85 -6.68 -6.47 -16.99
N CYS A 86 -6.09 -5.34 -17.39
CA CYS A 86 -4.66 -5.09 -17.34
C CYS A 86 -4.38 -4.00 -16.29
N ILE A 87 -3.68 -4.36 -15.22
CA ILE A 87 -3.34 -3.45 -14.12
C ILE A 87 -1.94 -2.89 -14.34
N VAL A 88 -1.79 -1.58 -14.35
CA VAL A 88 -0.48 -0.92 -14.38
C VAL A 88 0.21 -1.11 -13.03
N GLY A 89 1.13 -2.05 -12.97
CA GLY A 89 1.84 -2.48 -11.75
C GLY A 89 3.04 -1.63 -11.37
N VAL A 90 3.37 -0.62 -12.19
CA VAL A 90 4.56 0.22 -12.04
C VAL A 90 4.21 1.67 -11.73
N ALA A 91 5.13 2.36 -11.06
CA ALA A 91 5.08 3.80 -10.83
C ALA A 91 6.33 4.42 -11.48
N PHE A 92 6.13 5.20 -12.52
CA PHE A 92 7.24 5.89 -13.20
C PHE A 92 7.58 7.20 -12.49
N PRO A 93 8.86 7.65 -12.57
CA PRO A 93 9.25 8.97 -12.09
C PRO A 93 8.35 10.07 -12.68
N GLY A 94 7.87 10.98 -11.83
CA GLY A 94 6.91 12.02 -12.23
C GLY A 94 5.50 11.51 -12.56
N GLY A 95 5.24 10.20 -12.48
CA GLY A 95 3.93 9.59 -12.75
C GLY A 95 3.47 9.66 -14.20
N ILE A 96 4.39 9.99 -15.14
CA ILE A 96 4.10 10.10 -16.57
C ILE A 96 4.31 8.75 -17.24
N LEU A 97 3.39 8.35 -18.11
CA LEU A 97 3.50 7.12 -18.89
C LEU A 97 4.57 7.26 -19.99
N PRO A 98 5.66 6.44 -19.97
CA PRO A 98 6.66 6.43 -21.03
C PRO A 98 6.06 6.00 -22.37
N LYS A 99 6.64 6.49 -23.48
CA LYS A 99 6.11 6.23 -24.84
C LYS A 99 6.04 4.73 -25.18
N ASN A 100 7.07 3.98 -24.81
CA ASN A 100 7.12 2.53 -25.05
C ASN A 100 6.06 1.76 -24.23
N CYS A 101 5.78 2.17 -23.01
CA CYS A 101 4.70 1.59 -22.19
C CYS A 101 3.32 1.88 -22.79
N ARG A 102 3.17 3.00 -23.49
CA ARG A 102 1.93 3.38 -24.17
C ARG A 102 1.51 2.34 -25.19
N GLU A 103 2.46 1.87 -26.01
CA GLU A 103 2.21 0.86 -27.05
C GLU A 103 1.72 -0.47 -26.47
N GLU A 104 2.28 -0.90 -25.33
CA GLU A 104 1.87 -2.13 -24.62
C GLU A 104 0.46 -2.01 -24.00
N LEU A 105 0.10 -0.84 -23.47
CA LEU A 105 -1.27 -0.61 -22.96
C LEU A 105 -2.29 -0.50 -24.10
N ILE A 106 -1.90 0.03 -25.25
CA ILE A 106 -2.72 0.01 -26.48
C ILE A 106 -2.95 -1.43 -26.95
N GLU A 107 -1.92 -2.28 -26.88
CA GLU A 107 -2.06 -3.71 -27.15
C GLU A 107 -3.09 -4.37 -26.22
N ALA A 108 -3.01 -4.08 -24.91
CA ALA A 108 -3.97 -4.59 -23.93
C ALA A 108 -5.42 -4.18 -24.26
N ILE A 109 -5.65 -2.91 -24.64
CA ILE A 109 -6.98 -2.43 -25.06
C ILE A 109 -7.46 -3.18 -26.31
N LYS A 110 -6.58 -3.40 -27.31
CA LYS A 110 -6.93 -4.15 -28.53
C LYS A 110 -7.25 -5.62 -28.24
N CYS A 111 -6.70 -6.17 -27.16
CA CYS A 111 -7.04 -7.50 -26.64
C CYS A 111 -8.27 -7.46 -25.71
N GLU A 112 -9.08 -6.40 -25.76
CA GLU A 112 -10.33 -6.22 -25.00
C GLU A 112 -10.15 -6.21 -23.48
N LEU A 113 -8.97 -5.83 -22.99
CA LEU A 113 -8.72 -5.66 -21.54
C LEU A 113 -9.01 -4.23 -21.09
N SER A 114 -9.79 -4.09 -20.04
CA SER A 114 -9.94 -2.80 -19.35
C SER A 114 -8.67 -2.45 -18.60
N ILE A 115 -8.27 -1.18 -18.59
CA ILE A 115 -7.03 -0.74 -17.94
C ILE A 115 -7.32 -0.16 -16.55
N VAL A 116 -6.58 -0.63 -15.55
CA VAL A 116 -6.57 -0.06 -14.19
C VAL A 116 -5.23 0.61 -13.96
N SER A 117 -5.23 1.93 -13.82
CA SER A 117 -4.03 2.74 -13.70
C SER A 117 -3.95 3.48 -12.37
N GLY A 118 -2.78 3.40 -11.72
CA GLY A 118 -2.42 4.21 -10.56
C GLY A 118 -1.42 5.31 -10.89
N LEU A 119 -1.26 5.70 -12.15
CA LEU A 119 -0.38 6.77 -12.59
C LEU A 119 -1.01 8.16 -12.35
N HIS A 120 -0.18 9.20 -12.35
CA HIS A 120 -0.66 10.59 -12.38
C HIS A 120 -1.11 11.04 -13.78
N HIS A 121 -0.72 10.29 -14.81
CA HIS A 121 -1.24 10.44 -16.16
C HIS A 121 -2.60 9.74 -16.25
N TYR A 122 -3.68 10.52 -16.37
CA TYR A 122 -5.04 9.97 -16.48
C TYR A 122 -5.30 9.48 -17.89
N LEU A 123 -5.38 8.15 -18.06
CA LEU A 123 -5.66 7.53 -19.34
C LEU A 123 -7.06 7.89 -19.84
N SER A 124 -8.00 8.11 -18.91
CA SER A 124 -9.37 8.54 -19.24
C SER A 124 -9.48 9.98 -19.77
N GLU A 125 -8.40 10.75 -19.77
CA GLU A 125 -8.32 12.10 -20.34
C GLU A 125 -7.43 12.15 -21.60
N ASP A 126 -6.78 11.04 -21.92
CA ASP A 126 -5.97 10.90 -23.15
C ASP A 126 -6.85 10.51 -24.33
N SER A 127 -6.92 11.36 -25.34
CA SER A 127 -7.84 11.21 -26.48
C SER A 127 -7.64 9.92 -27.26
N GLU A 128 -6.40 9.42 -27.40
CA GLU A 128 -6.11 8.18 -28.10
C GLU A 128 -6.58 6.97 -27.29
N PHE A 129 -6.28 6.92 -25.98
CA PHE A 129 -6.77 5.85 -25.10
C PHE A 129 -8.29 5.82 -25.03
N VAL A 130 -8.93 6.99 -24.91
CA VAL A 130 -10.40 7.10 -24.88
C VAL A 130 -11.03 6.61 -26.19
N ALA A 131 -10.47 6.97 -27.33
CA ALA A 131 -10.98 6.52 -28.64
C ALA A 131 -10.87 4.98 -28.76
N LEU A 132 -9.72 4.41 -28.41
CA LEU A 132 -9.49 2.97 -28.46
C LEU A 132 -10.37 2.22 -27.45
N ALA A 133 -10.48 2.71 -26.24
CA ALA A 133 -11.33 2.09 -25.21
C ALA A 133 -12.80 2.03 -25.64
N ASN A 134 -13.31 3.11 -26.25
CA ASN A 134 -14.67 3.12 -26.82
C ASN A 134 -14.82 2.15 -27.99
N GLN A 135 -13.82 2.08 -28.88
CA GLN A 135 -13.83 1.15 -30.02
C GLN A 135 -13.85 -0.32 -29.59
N HIS A 136 -13.13 -0.66 -28.53
CA HIS A 136 -13.01 -2.03 -28.01
C HIS A 136 -13.96 -2.33 -26.84
N ASN A 137 -14.84 -1.37 -26.47
CA ASN A 137 -15.80 -1.49 -25.38
C ASN A 137 -15.18 -1.88 -24.03
N VAL A 138 -14.00 -1.29 -23.71
CA VAL A 138 -13.30 -1.49 -22.45
C VAL A 138 -13.29 -0.20 -21.61
N LYS A 139 -12.94 -0.33 -20.32
CA LYS A 139 -12.92 0.78 -19.36
C LYS A 139 -11.48 1.25 -19.10
N LEU A 140 -11.33 2.55 -18.88
CA LEU A 140 -10.11 3.17 -18.34
C LEU A 140 -10.41 3.62 -16.91
N ILE A 141 -9.72 3.02 -15.95
CA ILE A 141 -9.95 3.24 -14.51
C ILE A 141 -8.70 3.90 -13.93
N ASP A 142 -8.75 5.22 -13.77
CA ASP A 142 -7.67 6.02 -13.18
C ASP A 142 -7.92 6.20 -11.69
N ILE A 143 -7.23 5.43 -10.86
CA ILE A 143 -7.45 5.41 -9.41
C ILE A 143 -7.05 6.74 -8.76
N ARG A 144 -6.00 7.39 -9.29
CA ARG A 144 -5.53 8.70 -8.80
C ARG A 144 -6.33 9.89 -9.31
N LYS A 145 -7.30 9.67 -10.21
CA LYS A 145 -8.14 10.78 -10.65
C LYS A 145 -8.96 11.31 -9.46
N PRO A 146 -8.74 12.56 -9.05
CA PRO A 146 -9.41 13.11 -7.88
C PRO A 146 -10.92 13.20 -8.11
N LYS A 147 -11.67 13.10 -7.02
CA LYS A 147 -13.11 13.41 -7.05
C LYS A 147 -13.32 14.87 -7.44
N PRO A 148 -14.46 15.23 -8.05
CA PRO A 148 -14.84 16.63 -8.20
C PRO A 148 -14.80 17.37 -6.86
N VAL A 149 -14.40 18.62 -6.85
CA VAL A 149 -14.29 19.42 -5.61
C VAL A 149 -15.62 19.47 -4.85
N SER A 150 -16.76 19.42 -5.55
CA SER A 150 -18.11 19.35 -4.95
C SER A 150 -18.33 18.11 -4.06
N ASP A 151 -17.57 17.05 -4.29
CA ASP A 151 -17.73 15.76 -3.62
C ASP A 151 -16.69 15.54 -2.53
N LEU A 152 -15.72 16.49 -2.41
CA LEU A 152 -14.70 16.46 -1.38
C LEU A 152 -15.24 17.11 -0.09
N GLN A 153 -14.75 16.63 1.04
CA GLN A 153 -15.21 17.11 2.35
C GLN A 153 -14.11 17.83 3.11
N PHE A 154 -14.49 18.88 3.84
CA PHE A 154 -13.65 19.49 4.84
C PHE A 154 -13.75 18.74 6.17
N TRP A 155 -12.70 18.83 6.97
CA TRP A 155 -12.68 18.25 8.31
C TRP A 155 -13.78 18.87 9.19
N SER A 156 -14.60 18.00 9.80
CA SER A 156 -15.78 18.41 10.56
C SER A 156 -15.62 18.25 12.08
N GLY A 157 -14.60 17.54 12.54
CA GLY A 157 -14.35 17.23 13.95
C GLY A 157 -15.16 16.05 14.48
N LYS A 158 -16.02 15.41 13.70
CA LYS A 158 -16.81 14.25 14.14
C LYS A 158 -15.95 13.06 14.54
N ILE A 159 -14.71 12.99 14.02
CA ILE A 159 -13.71 11.98 14.40
C ILE A 159 -13.42 12.00 15.91
N LEU A 160 -13.60 13.14 16.58
CA LEU A 160 -13.34 13.29 18.03
C LEU A 160 -14.35 12.52 18.89
N ASP A 161 -15.52 12.18 18.34
CA ASP A 161 -16.56 11.39 19.00
C ASP A 161 -16.34 9.87 18.87
N ILE A 162 -15.32 9.46 18.08
CA ILE A 162 -15.00 8.05 17.88
C ILE A 162 -14.18 7.51 19.04
N ASN A 163 -14.70 6.45 19.68
CA ASN A 163 -14.05 5.77 20.81
C ASN A 163 -13.27 4.51 20.41
N ILE A 164 -13.21 4.20 19.12
CA ILE A 164 -12.47 3.04 18.60
C ILE A 164 -10.99 3.39 18.54
N PRO A 165 -10.08 2.51 18.98
CA PRO A 165 -8.65 2.71 18.83
C PRO A 165 -8.25 2.90 17.36
N ILE A 166 -7.50 3.96 17.08
CA ILE A 166 -6.96 4.28 15.76
C ILE A 166 -5.43 4.26 15.86
N ILE A 167 -4.79 3.44 15.03
CA ILE A 167 -3.34 3.29 14.96
C ILE A 167 -2.85 3.74 13.59
N ALA A 168 -1.94 4.70 13.55
CA ALA A 168 -1.26 5.04 12.31
C ALA A 168 0.02 4.20 12.13
N VAL A 169 0.20 3.59 10.96
CA VAL A 169 1.44 2.91 10.60
C VAL A 169 2.27 3.88 9.76
N LEU A 170 3.11 4.64 10.43
CA LEU A 170 3.99 5.65 9.82
C LEU A 170 5.37 5.06 9.49
N GLY A 171 6.25 5.85 8.92
CA GLY A 171 7.62 5.45 8.63
C GLY A 171 8.55 6.63 8.51
N THR A 172 9.84 6.37 8.61
CA THR A 172 10.87 7.40 8.50
C THR A 172 11.20 7.76 7.06
N ASP A 173 10.67 7.01 6.07
CA ASP A 173 10.82 7.29 4.64
C ASP A 173 9.69 6.65 3.81
N CYS A 174 9.69 6.91 2.50
CA CYS A 174 8.91 6.18 1.51
C CYS A 174 9.44 4.75 1.33
N ALA A 175 8.59 3.85 0.84
CA ALA A 175 8.96 2.46 0.50
C ALA A 175 9.68 1.67 1.62
N VAL A 176 9.39 1.96 2.89
CA VAL A 176 9.96 1.24 4.05
C VAL A 176 9.09 0.07 4.53
N GLY A 177 7.95 -0.19 3.88
CA GLY A 177 7.08 -1.32 4.23
C GLY A 177 5.91 -0.96 5.14
N LYS A 178 5.50 0.31 5.26
CA LYS A 178 4.33 0.74 6.06
C LYS A 178 3.08 -0.09 5.78
N ARG A 179 2.68 -0.17 4.50
CA ARG A 179 1.50 -0.95 4.08
C ARG A 179 1.66 -2.44 4.37
N THR A 180 2.84 -3.03 4.13
CA THR A 180 3.12 -4.43 4.42
C THR A 180 2.96 -4.72 5.92
N THR A 181 3.52 -3.86 6.77
CA THR A 181 3.39 -3.97 8.23
C THR A 181 1.92 -3.83 8.66
N ALA A 182 1.19 -2.82 8.15
CA ALA A 182 -0.23 -2.64 8.44
C ALA A 182 -1.07 -3.85 8.03
N ARG A 183 -0.79 -4.43 6.86
CA ARG A 183 -1.45 -5.64 6.37
C ARG A 183 -1.18 -6.85 7.26
N LEU A 184 0.08 -7.08 7.66
CA LEU A 184 0.43 -8.18 8.56
C LEU A 184 -0.27 -8.05 9.92
N ILE A 185 -0.41 -6.82 10.44
CA ILE A 185 -1.17 -6.55 11.66
C ILE A 185 -2.65 -6.88 11.44
N LEU A 186 -3.25 -6.42 10.34
CA LEU A 186 -4.64 -6.75 9.99
C LEU A 186 -4.87 -8.25 9.87
N GLU A 187 -3.98 -8.98 9.20
CA GLU A 187 -4.05 -10.43 9.06
C GLU A 187 -3.94 -11.14 10.42
N ASN A 188 -3.09 -10.63 11.32
CA ASN A 188 -2.99 -11.18 12.67
C ASN A 188 -4.26 -10.88 13.49
N CYS A 189 -4.82 -9.68 13.40
CA CYS A 189 -6.10 -9.34 14.03
C CYS A 189 -7.21 -10.30 13.57
N LYS A 190 -7.28 -10.60 12.28
CA LYS A 190 -8.25 -11.59 11.73
C LYS A 190 -8.06 -12.98 12.32
N LYS A 191 -6.82 -13.44 12.53
CA LYS A 191 -6.51 -14.74 13.17
C LYS A 191 -6.98 -14.77 14.63
N GLU A 192 -6.81 -13.65 15.33
CA GLU A 192 -7.25 -13.47 16.72
C GLU A 192 -8.76 -13.12 16.86
N LYS A 193 -9.48 -13.08 15.73
CA LYS A 193 -10.91 -12.73 15.65
C LYS A 193 -11.25 -11.31 16.11
N ILE A 194 -10.31 -10.39 15.98
CA ILE A 194 -10.52 -8.96 16.20
C ILE A 194 -11.02 -8.37 14.89
N ASN A 195 -12.16 -7.68 14.95
CA ASN A 195 -12.71 -6.96 13.80
C ASN A 195 -11.90 -5.68 13.55
N ALA A 196 -10.81 -5.79 12.81
CA ALA A 196 -9.94 -4.69 12.45
C ALA A 196 -10.11 -4.30 10.99
N GLU A 197 -10.06 -2.99 10.72
CA GLU A 197 -10.13 -2.44 9.36
C GLU A 197 -8.90 -1.61 9.03
N LEU A 198 -8.52 -1.59 7.75
CA LEU A 198 -7.43 -0.77 7.24
C LEU A 198 -7.97 0.33 6.34
N ILE A 199 -7.71 1.58 6.70
CA ILE A 199 -7.95 2.74 5.85
C ILE A 199 -6.76 2.87 4.90
N TYR A 200 -6.98 2.59 3.61
CA TYR A 200 -5.96 2.80 2.60
C TYR A 200 -5.82 4.29 2.25
N THR A 201 -4.63 4.71 1.89
CA THR A 201 -4.32 6.09 1.51
C THR A 201 -3.56 6.19 0.19
N GLY A 202 -3.39 5.08 -0.48
CA GLY A 202 -2.71 4.98 -1.77
C GLY A 202 -3.40 4.01 -2.73
N GLN A 203 -3.07 4.16 -4.02
CA GLN A 203 -3.65 3.35 -5.10
C GLN A 203 -3.46 1.85 -4.90
N THR A 204 -2.34 1.43 -4.32
CA THR A 204 -2.08 0.00 -4.12
C THR A 204 -3.00 -0.59 -3.05
N GLY A 205 -3.30 0.15 -1.98
CA GLY A 205 -4.27 -0.28 -0.97
C GLY A 205 -5.66 -0.45 -1.58
N TRP A 206 -6.11 0.49 -2.41
CA TRP A 206 -7.36 0.34 -3.15
C TRP A 206 -7.33 -0.91 -4.06
N MET A 207 -6.25 -1.12 -4.82
CA MET A 207 -6.09 -2.29 -5.69
C MET A 207 -6.02 -3.61 -4.92
N GLN A 208 -5.54 -3.60 -3.67
CA GLN A 208 -5.52 -4.77 -2.80
C GLN A 208 -6.89 -5.15 -2.24
N GLY A 209 -7.92 -4.30 -2.42
CA GLY A 209 -9.30 -4.63 -2.06
C GLY A 209 -9.80 -4.00 -0.77
N TYR A 210 -9.00 -3.16 -0.11
CA TYR A 210 -9.51 -2.42 1.06
C TYR A 210 -10.67 -1.52 0.65
N GLN A 211 -11.71 -1.50 1.47
CA GLN A 211 -12.97 -0.85 1.12
C GLN A 211 -12.98 0.63 1.50
N HIS A 212 -12.36 0.99 2.63
CA HIS A 212 -12.39 2.32 3.18
C HIS A 212 -11.07 3.03 2.96
N GLY A 213 -11.11 4.26 2.49
CA GLY A 213 -9.91 5.06 2.25
C GLY A 213 -10.09 6.14 1.19
N PHE A 214 -8.96 6.68 0.78
CA PHE A 214 -8.86 7.71 -0.27
C PHE A 214 -7.43 7.73 -0.85
N ILE A 215 -7.21 8.50 -1.90
CA ILE A 215 -5.87 8.62 -2.49
C ILE A 215 -5.25 9.93 -2.00
N PHE A 216 -4.35 9.83 -1.03
CA PHE A 216 -3.74 10.95 -0.33
C PHE A 216 -3.04 11.93 -1.29
N ASP A 217 -2.15 11.40 -2.14
CA ASP A 217 -1.35 12.18 -3.08
C ASP A 217 -2.11 12.72 -4.33
N ALA A 218 -3.39 12.38 -4.45
CA ALA A 218 -4.27 12.90 -5.48
C ALA A 218 -5.41 13.76 -4.90
N THR A 219 -5.45 13.95 -3.60
CA THR A 219 -6.44 14.79 -2.93
C THR A 219 -5.88 16.21 -2.77
N PRO A 220 -6.60 17.26 -3.18
CA PRO A 220 -6.19 18.65 -2.92
C PRO A 220 -5.96 18.88 -1.42
N ASN A 221 -4.88 19.58 -1.09
CA ASN A 221 -4.38 19.70 0.29
C ASN A 221 -5.46 20.14 1.31
N ASP A 222 -6.30 21.08 0.95
CA ASP A 222 -7.37 21.59 1.84
C ASP A 222 -8.41 20.52 2.24
N PHE A 223 -8.50 19.45 1.47
CA PHE A 223 -9.48 18.38 1.67
C PHE A 223 -8.88 17.09 2.25
N VAL A 224 -7.54 16.99 2.36
CA VAL A 224 -6.88 15.77 2.87
C VAL A 224 -7.41 15.38 4.25
N SER A 225 -7.48 16.33 5.16
CA SER A 225 -7.99 16.12 6.53
C SER A 225 -9.45 15.65 6.54
N GLY A 226 -10.30 16.25 5.69
CA GLY A 226 -11.71 15.89 5.61
C GLY A 226 -11.95 14.54 4.93
N GLU A 227 -11.19 14.21 3.88
CA GLU A 227 -11.29 12.91 3.22
C GLU A 227 -10.78 11.77 4.11
N LEU A 228 -9.75 12.02 4.94
CA LEU A 228 -9.31 11.07 5.96
C LEU A 228 -10.40 10.84 7.02
N GLU A 229 -10.96 11.92 7.56
CA GLU A 229 -12.09 11.84 8.53
C GLU A 229 -13.27 11.09 7.91
N ARG A 230 -13.67 11.43 6.69
CA ARG A 230 -14.76 10.77 5.95
C ARG A 230 -14.50 9.26 5.85
N ALA A 231 -13.30 8.85 5.43
CA ALA A 231 -12.96 7.44 5.26
C ALA A 231 -13.06 6.66 6.59
N ILE A 232 -12.64 7.28 7.70
CA ILE A 232 -12.73 6.67 9.03
C ILE A 232 -14.19 6.57 9.48
N LEU A 233 -14.97 7.65 9.32
CA LEU A 233 -16.39 7.66 9.72
C LEU A 233 -17.22 6.66 8.92
N GLU A 234 -16.99 6.56 7.61
CA GLU A 234 -17.63 5.53 6.75
C GLU A 234 -17.25 4.11 7.18
N CYS A 235 -15.99 3.88 7.54
CA CYS A 235 -15.52 2.61 8.06
C CYS A 235 -16.26 2.24 9.37
N VAL A 236 -16.37 3.17 10.29
CA VAL A 236 -17.08 2.96 11.57
C VAL A 236 -18.54 2.62 11.32
N ASP A 237 -19.23 3.36 10.44
CA ASP A 237 -20.65 3.17 10.15
C ASP A 237 -20.92 1.84 9.45
N GLN A 238 -20.06 1.44 8.50
CA GLN A 238 -20.31 0.27 7.65
C GLN A 238 -19.79 -1.03 8.23
N SER A 239 -18.63 -1.00 8.92
CA SER A 239 -17.93 -2.19 9.38
C SER A 239 -17.98 -2.38 10.90
N ASN A 240 -18.32 -1.35 11.67
CA ASN A 240 -18.31 -1.34 13.15
C ASN A 240 -17.05 -2.02 13.72
N PRO A 241 -15.83 -1.52 13.38
CA PRO A 241 -14.59 -2.18 13.75
C PRO A 241 -14.26 -2.01 15.24
N GLU A 242 -13.46 -2.94 15.78
CA GLU A 242 -12.87 -2.86 17.11
C GLU A 242 -11.51 -2.14 17.09
N LEU A 243 -10.89 -2.05 15.90
CA LEU A 243 -9.60 -1.41 15.66
C LEU A 243 -9.54 -0.84 14.26
N ILE A 244 -8.99 0.37 14.10
CA ILE A 244 -8.72 0.98 12.80
C ILE A 244 -7.21 1.17 12.63
N LEU A 245 -6.68 0.69 11.51
CA LEU A 245 -5.32 0.94 11.07
C LEU A 245 -5.33 2.01 9.97
N LEU A 246 -4.44 3.00 10.05
CA LEU A 246 -4.25 3.99 8.99
C LEU A 246 -2.97 3.69 8.22
N GLU A 247 -3.05 3.52 6.91
CA GLU A 247 -1.88 3.40 6.04
C GLU A 247 -1.17 4.74 5.94
N GLY A 248 0.04 4.87 6.50
CA GLY A 248 0.85 6.07 6.41
C GLY A 248 1.43 6.30 5.01
N GLN A 249 1.56 7.55 4.63
CA GLN A 249 2.19 8.00 3.38
C GLN A 249 3.48 8.76 3.67
N SER A 250 4.49 8.66 2.77
CA SER A 250 5.76 9.37 2.89
C SER A 250 6.39 9.24 4.29
N SER A 251 6.89 10.33 4.84
CA SER A 251 7.30 10.48 6.25
C SER A 251 7.17 11.95 6.67
N LEU A 252 7.17 12.21 7.98
CA LEU A 252 6.99 13.56 8.53
C LEU A 252 8.04 14.55 8.03
N ARG A 253 9.26 14.07 7.76
CA ARG A 253 10.42 14.91 7.41
C ARG A 253 10.97 14.66 6.00
N ASN A 254 10.25 13.92 5.14
CA ASN A 254 10.67 13.75 3.75
C ASN A 254 10.50 15.08 2.98
N PRO A 255 11.58 15.65 2.44
CA PRO A 255 11.53 17.00 1.83
C PRO A 255 10.77 17.02 0.51
N SER A 256 10.65 15.90 -0.19
CA SER A 256 9.93 15.83 -1.47
C SER A 256 8.41 15.71 -1.32
N GLY A 257 7.92 15.41 -0.11
CA GLY A 257 6.51 15.28 0.17
C GLY A 257 6.28 14.89 1.63
N PRO A 258 6.38 15.83 2.58
CA PRO A 258 6.13 15.54 3.98
C PRO A 258 4.69 15.06 4.18
N GLY A 259 4.50 14.05 5.00
CA GLY A 259 3.18 13.50 5.31
C GLY A 259 3.23 12.65 6.57
N GLY A 260 2.12 12.56 7.28
CA GLY A 260 2.05 11.77 8.52
C GLY A 260 1.36 12.51 9.66
N SER A 261 1.52 13.83 9.75
CA SER A 261 0.86 14.65 10.77
C SER A 261 -0.66 14.59 10.67
N GLU A 262 -1.20 14.48 9.47
CA GLU A 262 -2.63 14.37 9.18
C GLU A 262 -3.25 13.15 9.87
N PHE A 263 -2.53 12.02 9.89
CA PHE A 263 -3.02 10.78 10.52
C PHE A 263 -3.13 10.95 12.04
N ILE A 264 -2.20 11.69 12.64
CA ILE A 264 -2.18 11.96 14.07
C ILE A 264 -3.23 13.00 14.46
N LEU A 265 -3.22 14.15 13.76
CA LEU A 265 -4.05 15.30 14.12
C LEU A 265 -5.49 15.13 13.60
N SER A 266 -5.64 14.98 12.28
CA SER A 266 -6.95 14.95 11.63
C SER A 266 -7.62 13.57 11.71
N GLY A 267 -6.82 12.48 11.66
CA GLY A 267 -7.27 11.11 11.83
C GLY A 267 -7.37 10.66 13.30
N ASN A 268 -7.02 11.54 14.24
CA ASN A 268 -7.07 11.30 15.70
C ASN A 268 -6.34 10.03 16.17
N ALA A 269 -5.29 9.58 15.44
CA ALA A 269 -4.50 8.44 15.84
C ALA A 269 -3.66 8.78 17.08
N LYS A 270 -3.96 8.15 18.21
CA LYS A 270 -3.20 8.33 19.47
C LYS A 270 -2.06 7.34 19.62
N SER A 271 -2.02 6.33 18.77
CA SER A 271 -0.99 5.30 18.75
C SER A 271 -0.36 5.21 17.37
N VAL A 272 0.96 5.06 17.32
CA VAL A 272 1.74 4.97 16.08
C VAL A 272 2.64 3.75 16.13
N ILE A 273 2.67 3.00 15.02
CA ILE A 273 3.71 2.03 14.72
C ILE A 273 4.60 2.68 13.68
N ILE A 274 5.90 2.78 13.96
CA ILE A 274 6.85 3.40 13.03
C ILE A 274 7.68 2.34 12.33
N VAL A 275 7.81 2.44 11.01
CA VAL A 275 8.65 1.54 10.20
C VAL A 275 9.92 2.26 9.77
N HIS A 276 11.08 1.64 10.02
CA HIS A 276 12.38 2.26 9.83
C HIS A 276 13.35 1.35 9.03
N PRO A 277 14.01 1.87 7.96
CA PRO A 277 15.02 1.13 7.21
C PRO A 277 16.39 1.30 7.88
N ILE A 278 17.05 0.19 8.24
CA ILE A 278 18.37 0.25 8.92
C ILE A 278 19.55 0.31 7.96
N ALA A 279 19.38 -0.23 6.75
CA ALA A 279 20.44 -0.26 5.73
C ALA A 279 20.40 0.92 4.74
N ARG A 280 19.45 1.86 4.94
CA ARG A 280 19.31 3.03 4.08
C ARG A 280 19.70 4.29 4.81
N LYS A 281 20.68 4.99 4.27
CA LYS A 281 21.20 6.25 4.86
C LYS A 281 20.40 7.47 4.39
N TYR A 282 20.09 7.52 3.09
CA TYR A 282 19.45 8.67 2.46
C TYR A 282 17.98 8.36 2.14
N PHE A 283 17.16 9.39 2.05
CA PHE A 283 15.78 9.24 1.56
C PHE A 283 15.78 8.63 0.17
N VAL A 284 14.84 7.73 -0.08
CA VAL A 284 14.67 7.09 -1.39
C VAL A 284 14.36 8.15 -2.46
N ASP A 285 15.00 8.00 -3.62
CA ASP A 285 14.94 8.94 -4.75
C ASP A 285 15.58 10.33 -4.46
N LEU A 286 16.32 10.48 -3.34
CA LEU A 286 17.03 11.70 -2.96
C LEU A 286 18.51 11.43 -2.61
N GLU A 287 19.03 10.27 -3.00
CA GLU A 287 20.43 9.85 -2.71
C GLU A 287 21.43 10.83 -3.30
N GLU A 288 21.16 11.40 -4.48
CA GLU A 288 22.02 12.38 -5.14
C GLU A 288 22.18 13.70 -4.35
N PHE A 289 21.19 14.02 -3.50
CA PHE A 289 21.22 15.20 -2.64
C PHE A 289 21.84 14.93 -1.27
N GLU A 290 22.24 13.68 -1.00
CA GLU A 290 22.76 13.23 0.29
C GLU A 290 21.87 13.61 1.48
N TYR A 291 20.54 13.64 1.28
CA TYR A 291 19.59 14.01 2.32
C TYR A 291 19.30 12.79 3.21
N GLU A 292 19.83 12.83 4.45
CA GLU A 292 19.81 11.69 5.36
C GLU A 292 18.41 11.46 5.98
N ILE A 293 18.05 10.17 6.10
CA ILE A 293 16.88 9.74 6.88
C ILE A 293 17.13 10.10 8.36
N PRO A 294 16.16 10.70 9.05
CA PRO A 294 16.30 11.04 10.46
C PRO A 294 16.56 9.83 11.35
N ASP A 295 17.28 10.04 12.45
CA ASP A 295 17.40 9.03 13.50
C ASP A 295 16.02 8.62 14.03
N LEU A 296 15.84 7.32 14.29
CA LEU A 296 14.59 6.76 14.76
C LEU A 296 14.09 7.42 16.07
N ILE A 297 15.00 7.72 17.00
CA ILE A 297 14.65 8.35 18.27
C ILE A 297 14.13 9.77 18.08
N ASP A 298 14.70 10.51 17.14
CA ASP A 298 14.26 11.88 16.87
C ASP A 298 12.91 11.90 16.15
N GLU A 299 12.62 10.89 15.30
CA GLU A 299 11.31 10.73 14.69
C GLU A 299 10.24 10.35 15.73
N ILE A 300 10.58 9.46 16.68
CA ILE A 300 9.69 9.11 17.81
C ILE A 300 9.35 10.35 18.62
N LYS A 301 10.35 11.16 19.02
CA LYS A 301 10.10 12.41 19.75
C LYS A 301 9.22 13.39 18.98
N LEU A 302 9.39 13.47 17.65
CA LEU A 302 8.56 14.32 16.81
C LEU A 302 7.10 13.84 16.83
N ILE A 303 6.87 12.52 16.67
CA ILE A 303 5.53 11.92 16.77
C ILE A 303 4.90 12.21 18.14
N GLU A 304 5.66 12.07 19.22
CA GLU A 304 5.19 12.37 20.57
C GLU A 304 4.84 13.86 20.73
N SER A 305 5.57 14.74 20.07
CA SER A 305 5.28 16.19 20.06
C SER A 305 3.96 16.52 19.34
N TYR A 306 3.50 15.67 18.41
CA TYR A 306 2.17 15.75 17.81
C TYR A 306 1.05 15.20 18.70
N GLY A 307 1.39 14.59 19.85
CA GLY A 307 0.42 14.09 20.83
C GLY A 307 0.01 12.63 20.62
N ALA A 308 0.79 11.85 19.87
CA ALA A 308 0.63 10.40 19.74
C ALA A 308 1.77 9.64 20.42
N ASN A 309 1.54 8.39 20.82
CA ASN A 309 2.57 7.54 21.40
C ASN A 309 3.04 6.52 20.38
N VAL A 310 4.36 6.34 20.24
CA VAL A 310 4.90 5.24 19.46
C VAL A 310 4.84 3.97 20.32
N ILE A 311 4.11 2.98 19.82
CA ILE A 311 3.80 1.74 20.55
C ILE A 311 4.52 0.53 19.99
N GLY A 312 5.18 0.65 18.83
CA GLY A 312 5.96 -0.41 18.21
C GLY A 312 6.80 0.10 17.06
N VAL A 313 7.86 -0.63 16.77
CA VAL A 313 8.77 -0.37 15.66
C VAL A 313 8.82 -1.58 14.75
N GLY A 314 8.53 -1.37 13.45
CA GLY A 314 8.81 -2.35 12.39
C GLY A 314 10.15 -2.01 11.73
N ILE A 315 11.01 -2.99 11.58
CA ILE A 315 12.28 -2.82 10.88
C ILE A 315 12.08 -3.25 9.42
N ASN A 316 12.43 -2.38 8.48
CA ASN A 316 12.57 -2.78 7.08
C ASN A 316 13.86 -3.59 6.92
N GLU A 317 13.72 -4.82 6.42
CA GLU A 317 14.78 -5.82 6.34
C GLU A 317 15.60 -5.73 5.04
N GLU A 318 15.20 -4.85 4.13
CA GLU A 318 15.80 -4.71 2.81
C GLU A 318 17.26 -4.27 2.88
N ASN A 319 18.15 -5.02 2.19
CA ASN A 319 19.59 -4.77 2.10
C ASN A 319 20.35 -4.81 3.44
N ALA A 320 19.77 -5.32 4.52
CA ALA A 320 20.41 -5.50 5.81
C ALA A 320 20.84 -6.97 6.01
N THR A 321 21.97 -7.17 6.67
CA THR A 321 22.40 -8.51 7.09
C THR A 321 21.64 -8.96 8.33
N GLU A 322 21.52 -10.27 8.55
CA GLU A 322 20.87 -10.83 9.74
C GLU A 322 21.50 -10.30 11.04
N ASP A 323 22.82 -10.20 11.10
CA ASP A 323 23.54 -9.66 12.27
C ASP A 323 23.19 -8.19 12.55
N GLU A 324 23.05 -7.35 11.51
CA GLU A 324 22.63 -5.96 11.64
C GLU A 324 21.20 -5.85 12.15
N LEU A 325 20.29 -6.68 11.60
CA LEU A 325 18.89 -6.75 12.01
C LEU A 325 18.75 -7.13 13.49
N ILE A 326 19.43 -8.21 13.92
CA ILE A 326 19.41 -8.69 15.32
C ILE A 326 20.01 -7.63 16.26
N LYS A 327 21.15 -7.03 15.87
CA LYS A 327 21.81 -5.99 16.67
C LYS A 327 20.92 -4.76 16.84
N PHE A 328 20.29 -4.30 15.77
CA PHE A 328 19.37 -3.16 15.81
C PHE A 328 18.15 -3.48 16.69
N LYS A 329 17.49 -4.62 16.43
CA LYS A 329 16.32 -5.09 17.21
C LYS A 329 16.64 -5.10 18.69
N ASN A 330 17.74 -5.75 19.11
CA ASN A 330 18.12 -5.87 20.52
C ASN A 330 18.41 -4.50 21.17
N LYS A 331 19.16 -3.63 20.47
CA LYS A 331 19.47 -2.29 20.94
C LYS A 331 18.22 -1.47 21.21
N TYR A 332 17.31 -1.42 20.23
CA TYR A 332 16.15 -0.54 20.32
C TYR A 332 15.02 -1.12 21.19
N SER A 333 14.86 -2.46 21.27
CA SER A 333 13.95 -3.09 22.22
C SER A 333 14.33 -2.75 23.67
N GLN A 334 15.62 -2.78 24.00
CA GLN A 334 16.11 -2.43 25.33
C GLN A 334 15.95 -0.92 25.64
N LEU A 335 16.22 -0.08 24.64
CA LEU A 335 16.18 1.37 24.79
C LEU A 335 14.75 1.91 24.91
N LEU A 336 13.86 1.46 24.04
CA LEU A 336 12.50 1.99 23.90
C LEU A 336 11.50 1.31 24.83
N LYS A 337 11.76 0.06 25.25
CA LYS A 337 10.86 -0.78 26.06
C LYS A 337 9.48 -0.98 25.39
N ILE A 338 9.43 -0.95 24.08
CA ILE A 338 8.29 -1.28 23.24
C ILE A 338 8.71 -2.39 22.25
N PRO A 339 7.76 -3.15 21.68
CA PRO A 339 8.09 -4.14 20.64
C PRO A 339 8.86 -3.54 19.47
N VAL A 340 9.96 -4.19 19.09
CA VAL A 340 10.74 -3.92 17.88
C VAL A 340 10.80 -5.21 17.10
N VAL A 341 10.14 -5.28 15.94
CA VAL A 341 9.92 -6.51 15.19
C VAL A 341 10.52 -6.44 13.78
N LEU A 342 10.82 -7.60 13.22
CA LEU A 342 11.11 -7.82 11.80
C LEU A 342 9.80 -8.33 11.15
N PRO A 343 9.01 -7.46 10.51
CA PRO A 343 7.65 -7.82 10.10
C PRO A 343 7.57 -9.02 9.15
N LEU A 344 8.55 -9.20 8.26
CA LEU A 344 8.59 -10.30 7.29
C LEU A 344 9.18 -11.60 7.87
N THR A 345 10.14 -11.50 8.80
CA THR A 345 10.84 -12.64 9.40
C THR A 345 10.17 -13.11 10.69
N ASP A 346 9.95 -12.22 11.66
CA ASP A 346 9.39 -12.54 12.97
C ASP A 346 7.85 -12.42 13.01
N GLY A 347 7.27 -11.70 12.03
CA GLY A 347 5.88 -11.29 12.08
C GLY A 347 5.64 -10.11 13.02
N VAL A 348 4.37 -9.89 13.38
CA VAL A 348 3.91 -8.68 14.12
C VAL A 348 3.17 -9.01 15.42
N VAL A 349 3.21 -10.26 15.87
CA VAL A 349 2.44 -10.75 17.03
C VAL A 349 2.74 -9.94 18.30
N GLU A 350 4.00 -9.59 18.55
CA GLU A 350 4.40 -8.80 19.73
C GLU A 350 3.72 -7.43 19.77
N ILE A 351 3.52 -6.80 18.60
CA ILE A 351 2.80 -5.52 18.51
C ILE A 351 1.30 -5.74 18.77
N CYS A 352 0.72 -6.81 18.22
CA CYS A 352 -0.71 -7.10 18.36
C CYS A 352 -1.10 -7.44 19.81
N LEU A 353 -0.23 -8.09 20.56
CA LEU A 353 -0.47 -8.43 21.97
C LEU A 353 -0.75 -7.20 22.86
N LEU A 354 -0.31 -6.01 22.47
CA LEU A 354 -0.60 -4.77 23.19
C LEU A 354 -2.09 -4.41 23.19
N TYR A 355 -2.86 -4.93 22.23
CA TYR A 355 -4.30 -4.68 22.08
C TYR A 355 -5.17 -5.88 22.47
N THR A 356 -4.57 -7.07 22.57
CA THR A 356 -5.29 -8.32 22.92
C THR A 356 -5.19 -8.67 24.39
N SER A 357 -4.23 -8.07 25.11
CA SER A 357 -4.12 -8.26 26.55
C SER A 357 -5.10 -7.34 27.30
N PRO A 358 -5.88 -7.84 28.27
CA PRO A 358 -6.72 -6.98 29.09
C PRO A 358 -5.87 -5.89 29.75
N SER A 359 -6.33 -4.64 29.62
CA SER A 359 -5.65 -3.49 30.24
C SER A 359 -5.42 -3.75 31.72
N PRO A 360 -4.24 -3.43 32.26
CA PRO A 360 -4.04 -3.46 33.73
C PRO A 360 -5.02 -2.56 34.52
N ARG A 361 -5.85 -1.77 33.82
CA ARG A 361 -6.90 -0.93 34.45
C ARG A 361 -8.24 -1.64 34.60
N ASP A 362 -8.37 -2.86 34.03
CA ASP A 362 -9.59 -3.67 34.15
C ASP A 362 -9.48 -4.78 35.19
N GLN A 363 -8.43 -4.72 36.05
CA GLN A 363 -8.25 -5.57 37.25
C GLN A 363 -8.42 -4.79 38.55
#